data_c4369b5cca3be996a8c5dabff192deb5
#
_entry.id   c4369b5cca3be996a8c5dabff192deb5
#
_cell.length_a   1.000
_cell.length_b   1.000
_cell.length_c   1.000
_cell.angle_alpha   90.00
_cell.angle_beta   90.00
_cell.angle_gamma   90.00
#
_symmetry.space_group_name_H-M   'P 1'
#
loop_
_entity.id
_entity.type
_entity.pdbx_description
1 polymer ?
#
loop_
_entity_poly.entity_id
_entity_poly.type
_entity_poly.pdbx_seq_one_letter_code
_entity_poly.pdbx_strand_id
1 'polypeptide(L)'
;MGFCLPAPVTAQDLQGFPYFRLLGPLFDHLHTAGTARDRAGNRQLFYDQYATLLLLSFFNPTVTRLRGLQQTTTLAQVQARFGIRRTALGALSDAASVFDATLLHAVLTALGAQLRPSLSGAEQAALASLTAVDGSLLPALPRMVWAVWQDDQHRAAKMHVAFAVLRHGPVDVTVTAGNASERAELRRLVQPGGFYVFDRGSTDYDLFQELHDLPCSCIGRVKANTAYEVQEERPITAAAQAAGVQRDAVLRRLGTAHHFQLLPQPFRVVCVATGKTDSNGTPEVVVVVTNRLDLDADLVALAYRYRWAVELFFRWVKWVLGCRHLLSQTANGVRIHVYVALIASLLISLWVGRAPTKRTYEMLCFYLSGWASETELIAHIDRLHLKAPPPCKN
;
A
#
# COMPACT_ATOMS: atom_id res chain seq x y z
N MET A 1 -40.11 -20.58 -14.57
CA MET A 1 -38.89 -20.23 -15.33
C MET A 1 -37.79 -20.01 -14.29
N GLY A 2 -36.87 -20.98 -14.18
CA GLY A 2 -35.76 -20.87 -13.25
C GLY A 2 -34.83 -19.75 -13.73
N PHE A 3 -34.67 -18.74 -12.92
CA PHE A 3 -33.63 -17.71 -13.15
C PHE A 3 -32.27 -18.41 -13.03
N CYS A 4 -31.62 -18.66 -14.16
CA CYS A 4 -30.22 -19.06 -14.16
C CYS A 4 -29.41 -17.84 -13.64
N LEU A 5 -28.76 -17.99 -12.50
CA LEU A 5 -27.82 -16.96 -12.00
C LEU A 5 -26.74 -16.76 -13.07
N PRO A 6 -26.32 -15.52 -13.37
CA PRO A 6 -25.23 -15.29 -14.30
C PRO A 6 -23.98 -16.01 -13.79
N ALA A 7 -23.20 -16.56 -14.72
CA ALA A 7 -21.92 -17.18 -14.38
C ALA A 7 -20.95 -16.15 -13.78
N PRO A 8 -20.05 -16.58 -12.88
CA PRO A 8 -18.99 -15.70 -12.35
C PRO A 8 -18.14 -15.11 -13.47
N VAL A 9 -17.65 -13.89 -13.29
CA VAL A 9 -16.64 -13.30 -14.18
C VAL A 9 -15.36 -14.13 -14.09
N THR A 10 -14.87 -14.60 -15.24
CA THR A 10 -13.68 -15.45 -15.32
C THR A 10 -12.45 -14.66 -15.76
N ALA A 11 -11.26 -15.22 -15.52
CA ALA A 11 -10.01 -14.65 -16.00
C ALA A 11 -9.94 -14.56 -17.54
N GLN A 12 -10.70 -15.41 -18.27
CA GLN A 12 -10.81 -15.36 -19.72
C GLN A 12 -11.60 -14.12 -20.18
N ASP A 13 -12.56 -13.66 -19.39
CA ASP A 13 -13.33 -12.45 -19.66
C ASP A 13 -12.47 -11.18 -19.57
N LEU A 14 -11.32 -11.27 -18.92
CA LEU A 14 -10.33 -10.21 -18.74
C LEU A 14 -9.14 -10.37 -19.70
N GLN A 15 -9.36 -10.88 -20.93
CA GLN A 15 -8.31 -11.17 -21.93
C GLN A 15 -7.22 -10.09 -22.04
N GLY A 16 -5.98 -10.56 -22.26
CA GLY A 16 -4.80 -9.70 -22.45
C GLY A 16 -3.98 -9.44 -21.20
N PHE A 17 -4.42 -9.92 -20.03
CA PHE A 17 -3.66 -9.84 -18.79
C PHE A 17 -3.39 -11.22 -18.23
N PRO A 18 -2.22 -11.84 -18.47
CA PRO A 18 -1.90 -13.17 -17.95
C PRO A 18 -2.09 -13.30 -16.44
N TYR A 19 -1.87 -12.21 -15.70
CA TYR A 19 -2.02 -12.16 -14.25
C TYR A 19 -3.46 -11.98 -13.75
N PHE A 20 -4.40 -11.60 -14.60
CA PHE A 20 -5.82 -11.66 -14.23
C PHE A 20 -6.29 -13.12 -14.00
N ARG A 21 -5.57 -14.11 -14.51
CA ARG A 21 -5.81 -15.53 -14.18
C ARG A 21 -5.67 -15.80 -12.67
N LEU A 22 -4.86 -15.02 -11.97
CA LEU A 22 -4.76 -15.11 -10.51
C LEU A 22 -6.05 -14.66 -9.80
N LEU A 23 -6.89 -13.88 -10.46
CA LEU A 23 -8.15 -13.40 -9.92
C LEU A 23 -9.29 -14.41 -10.08
N GLY A 24 -9.20 -15.40 -11.00
CA GLY A 24 -10.28 -16.34 -11.25
C GLY A 24 -10.84 -16.97 -9.97
N PRO A 25 -10.04 -17.75 -9.20
CA PRO A 25 -10.50 -18.35 -7.95
C PRO A 25 -10.98 -17.35 -6.91
N LEU A 26 -10.41 -16.13 -6.92
CA LEU A 26 -10.76 -15.06 -5.99
C LEU A 26 -12.11 -14.43 -6.37
N PHE A 27 -12.39 -14.29 -7.65
CA PHE A 27 -13.68 -13.81 -8.16
C PHE A 27 -14.79 -14.83 -7.94
N ASP A 28 -14.51 -16.13 -8.12
CA ASP A 28 -15.46 -17.20 -7.78
C ASP A 28 -15.86 -17.13 -6.31
N HIS A 29 -14.88 -16.87 -5.43
CA HIS A 29 -15.14 -16.68 -4.01
C HIS A 29 -15.98 -15.42 -3.74
N LEU A 30 -15.67 -14.27 -4.39
CA LEU A 30 -16.46 -13.04 -4.27
C LEU A 30 -17.89 -13.25 -4.75
N HIS A 31 -18.08 -13.96 -5.88
CA HIS A 31 -19.39 -14.28 -6.42
C HIS A 31 -20.20 -15.09 -5.40
N THR A 32 -19.65 -16.20 -4.93
CA THR A 32 -20.32 -17.12 -4.00
C THR A 32 -20.61 -16.46 -2.66
N ALA A 33 -19.63 -15.85 -2.01
CA ALA A 33 -19.79 -15.22 -0.71
C ALA A 33 -20.69 -13.98 -0.77
N GLY A 34 -20.59 -13.18 -1.86
CA GLY A 34 -21.46 -12.04 -2.08
C GLY A 34 -22.93 -12.46 -2.30
N THR A 35 -23.15 -13.60 -2.95
CA THR A 35 -24.49 -14.13 -3.26
C THR A 35 -25.14 -14.77 -2.04
N ALA A 36 -24.39 -15.34 -1.11
CA ALA A 36 -24.93 -15.98 0.10
C ALA A 36 -25.80 -15.06 0.96
N ARG A 37 -25.66 -13.75 0.83
CA ARG A 37 -26.48 -12.74 1.51
C ARG A 37 -27.77 -12.37 0.76
N ASP A 38 -27.95 -12.83 -0.47
CA ASP A 38 -29.12 -12.56 -1.30
C ASP A 38 -30.25 -13.56 -1.00
N ARG A 39 -30.96 -13.33 0.11
CA ARG A 39 -32.08 -14.18 0.53
C ARG A 39 -33.27 -14.14 -0.43
N ALA A 40 -33.45 -13.04 -1.17
CA ALA A 40 -34.58 -12.84 -2.08
C ALA A 40 -34.31 -13.40 -3.48
N GLY A 41 -33.04 -13.74 -3.83
CA GLY A 41 -32.65 -14.25 -5.14
C GLY A 41 -32.93 -13.32 -6.31
N ASN A 42 -33.03 -12.00 -6.06
CA ASN A 42 -33.39 -10.98 -7.06
C ASN A 42 -32.23 -10.03 -7.41
N ARG A 43 -31.03 -10.34 -6.96
CA ARG A 43 -29.82 -9.53 -7.23
C ARG A 43 -29.51 -9.48 -8.72
N GLN A 44 -29.23 -8.29 -9.21
CA GLN A 44 -28.85 -8.05 -10.62
C GLN A 44 -27.39 -7.72 -10.80
N LEU A 45 -26.69 -7.29 -9.75
CA LEU A 45 -25.27 -6.98 -9.74
C LEU A 45 -24.56 -7.84 -8.68
N PHE A 46 -23.62 -8.67 -9.12
CA PHE A 46 -22.86 -9.56 -8.25
C PHE A 46 -21.53 -8.91 -7.83
N TYR A 47 -20.92 -9.39 -6.74
CA TYR A 47 -19.76 -8.74 -6.16
C TYR A 47 -18.53 -8.81 -7.08
N ASP A 48 -18.29 -9.96 -7.71
CA ASP A 48 -17.25 -10.13 -8.73
C ASP A 48 -17.43 -9.16 -9.90
N GLN A 49 -18.65 -8.96 -10.38
CA GLN A 49 -19.00 -8.00 -11.42
C GLN A 49 -18.72 -6.56 -10.99
N TYR A 50 -19.13 -6.20 -9.76
CA TYR A 50 -18.86 -4.86 -9.21
C TYR A 50 -17.35 -4.61 -9.04
N ALA A 51 -16.63 -5.59 -8.49
CA ALA A 51 -15.18 -5.52 -8.35
C ALA A 51 -14.47 -5.40 -9.71
N THR A 52 -14.93 -6.14 -10.72
CA THR A 52 -14.44 -6.06 -12.10
C THR A 52 -14.66 -4.68 -12.70
N LEU A 53 -15.85 -4.11 -12.57
CA LEU A 53 -16.14 -2.75 -13.06
C LEU A 53 -15.22 -1.71 -12.40
N LEU A 54 -15.02 -1.80 -11.09
CA LEU A 54 -14.10 -0.92 -10.37
C LEU A 54 -12.65 -1.14 -10.82
N LEU A 55 -12.20 -2.38 -10.96
CA LEU A 55 -10.85 -2.72 -11.40
C LEU A 55 -10.54 -2.12 -12.78
N LEU A 56 -11.44 -2.33 -13.75
CA LEU A 56 -11.28 -1.79 -15.09
C LEU A 56 -11.36 -0.27 -15.15
N SER A 57 -12.12 0.37 -14.25
CA SER A 57 -12.19 1.83 -14.18
C SER A 57 -10.83 2.46 -13.85
N PHE A 58 -9.97 1.79 -13.09
CA PHE A 58 -8.60 2.28 -12.83
C PHE A 58 -7.71 2.31 -14.07
N PHE A 59 -8.02 1.55 -15.10
CA PHE A 59 -7.31 1.57 -16.38
C PHE A 59 -8.02 2.42 -17.45
N ASN A 60 -9.11 3.07 -17.09
CA ASN A 60 -9.83 3.98 -17.97
C ASN A 60 -9.91 5.39 -17.36
N PRO A 61 -9.00 6.31 -17.72
CA PRO A 61 -8.92 7.64 -17.13
C PRO A 61 -10.16 8.51 -17.37
N THR A 62 -11.08 8.08 -18.24
CA THR A 62 -12.35 8.79 -18.47
C THR A 62 -13.42 8.48 -17.41
N VAL A 63 -13.28 7.36 -16.68
CA VAL A 63 -14.22 6.91 -15.65
C VAL A 63 -13.79 7.44 -14.28
N THR A 64 -14.08 8.69 -13.99
CA THR A 64 -13.71 9.35 -12.72
C THR A 64 -14.88 9.52 -11.75
N ARG A 65 -16.08 9.10 -12.13
CA ARG A 65 -17.32 9.26 -11.35
C ARG A 65 -18.20 8.03 -11.45
N LEU A 66 -19.02 7.79 -10.41
CA LEU A 66 -19.94 6.65 -10.38
C LEU A 66 -20.92 6.65 -11.59
N ARG A 67 -21.31 7.82 -12.08
CA ARG A 67 -22.13 7.94 -13.30
C ARG A 67 -21.37 7.47 -14.55
N GLY A 68 -20.08 7.73 -14.66
CA GLY A 68 -19.24 7.18 -15.73
C GLY A 68 -19.20 5.66 -15.65
N LEU A 69 -19.02 5.09 -14.46
CA LEU A 69 -19.07 3.65 -14.24
C LEU A 69 -20.43 3.06 -14.62
N GLN A 70 -21.54 3.75 -14.27
CA GLN A 70 -22.89 3.36 -14.67
C GLN A 70 -23.05 3.32 -16.20
N GLN A 71 -22.52 4.32 -16.91
CA GLN A 71 -22.55 4.36 -18.36
C GLN A 71 -21.81 3.19 -19.01
N THR A 72 -20.72 2.70 -18.45
CA THR A 72 -20.03 1.51 -18.98
C THR A 72 -20.92 0.29 -18.98
N THR A 73 -21.84 0.16 -18.04
CA THR A 73 -22.79 -0.98 -17.99
C THR A 73 -23.85 -0.95 -19.11
N THR A 74 -23.96 0.14 -19.87
CA THR A 74 -24.85 0.23 -21.03
C THR A 74 -24.20 -0.24 -22.32
N LEU A 75 -22.88 -0.48 -22.31
CA LEU A 75 -22.12 -0.89 -23.48
C LEU A 75 -22.31 -2.37 -23.77
N ALA A 76 -22.70 -2.72 -25.00
CA ALA A 76 -22.94 -4.10 -25.39
C ALA A 76 -21.74 -5.02 -25.18
N GLN A 77 -20.51 -4.52 -25.42
CA GLN A 77 -19.27 -5.29 -25.18
C GLN A 77 -19.06 -5.61 -23.70
N VAL A 78 -19.33 -4.65 -22.81
CA VAL A 78 -19.21 -4.85 -21.35
C VAL A 78 -20.24 -5.89 -20.88
N GLN A 79 -21.48 -5.78 -21.39
CA GLN A 79 -22.55 -6.71 -21.07
C GLN A 79 -22.24 -8.13 -21.54
N ALA A 80 -21.82 -8.28 -22.80
CA ALA A 80 -21.50 -9.59 -23.37
C ALA A 80 -20.28 -10.25 -22.71
N ARG A 81 -19.25 -9.45 -22.39
CA ARG A 81 -17.97 -9.95 -21.90
C ARG A 81 -18.01 -10.33 -20.41
N PHE A 82 -18.70 -9.54 -19.59
CA PHE A 82 -18.70 -9.72 -18.14
C PHE A 82 -20.05 -10.20 -17.59
N GLY A 83 -21.01 -10.52 -18.43
CA GLY A 83 -22.34 -10.94 -18.00
C GLY A 83 -23.08 -9.86 -17.19
N ILE A 84 -22.62 -8.61 -17.25
CA ILE A 84 -23.18 -7.50 -16.46
C ILE A 84 -24.38 -6.92 -17.19
N ARG A 85 -25.52 -6.84 -16.54
CA ARG A 85 -26.69 -6.15 -17.08
C ARG A 85 -26.56 -4.64 -16.90
N ARG A 86 -27.29 -3.87 -17.73
CA ARG A 86 -27.45 -2.43 -17.51
C ARG A 86 -27.87 -2.19 -16.06
N THR A 87 -27.01 -1.49 -15.31
CA THR A 87 -27.16 -1.30 -13.87
C THR A 87 -27.59 0.13 -13.57
N ALA A 88 -28.56 0.31 -12.69
CA ALA A 88 -28.98 1.63 -12.23
C ALA A 88 -27.92 2.27 -11.34
N LEU A 89 -27.83 3.61 -11.35
CA LEU A 89 -26.88 4.36 -10.50
C LEU A 89 -27.08 4.05 -9.00
N GLY A 90 -28.36 3.91 -8.56
CA GLY A 90 -28.69 3.51 -7.19
C GLY A 90 -28.09 2.14 -6.84
N ALA A 91 -28.26 1.13 -7.71
CA ALA A 91 -27.72 -0.20 -7.47
C ALA A 91 -26.19 -0.23 -7.34
N LEU A 92 -25.46 0.59 -8.13
CA LEU A 92 -24.01 0.76 -7.96
C LEU A 92 -23.64 1.47 -6.66
N SER A 93 -24.45 2.43 -6.23
CA SER A 93 -24.26 3.11 -4.94
C SER A 93 -24.52 2.16 -3.76
N ASP A 94 -25.59 1.37 -3.85
CA ASP A 94 -25.99 0.41 -2.81
C ASP A 94 -24.98 -0.74 -2.70
N ALA A 95 -24.41 -1.19 -3.82
CA ALA A 95 -23.33 -2.19 -3.86
C ALA A 95 -22.16 -1.82 -2.94
N ALA A 96 -21.79 -0.55 -2.88
CA ALA A 96 -20.75 -0.04 -1.99
C ALA A 96 -21.08 -0.19 -0.49
N SER A 97 -22.33 -0.38 -0.12
CA SER A 97 -22.77 -0.59 1.27
C SER A 97 -23.10 -2.05 1.56
N VAL A 98 -23.55 -2.79 0.56
CA VAL A 98 -24.04 -4.18 0.69
C VAL A 98 -22.88 -5.19 0.66
N PHE A 99 -21.90 -5.01 -0.25
CA PHE A 99 -20.78 -5.92 -0.38
C PHE A 99 -19.77 -5.74 0.76
N ASP A 100 -19.19 -6.85 1.19
CA ASP A 100 -18.25 -6.86 2.32
C ASP A 100 -16.81 -6.59 1.86
N ALA A 101 -16.26 -5.45 2.25
CA ALA A 101 -14.89 -5.08 1.91
C ALA A 101 -13.84 -6.07 2.42
N THR A 102 -14.13 -6.84 3.48
CA THR A 102 -13.18 -7.82 4.05
C THR A 102 -12.81 -8.93 3.07
N LEU A 103 -13.73 -9.28 2.15
CA LEU A 103 -13.45 -10.27 1.11
C LEU A 103 -12.38 -9.78 0.13
N LEU A 104 -12.42 -8.50 -0.25
CA LEU A 104 -11.36 -7.89 -1.09
C LEU A 104 -10.04 -7.70 -0.34
N HIS A 105 -10.10 -7.45 0.97
CA HIS A 105 -8.89 -7.41 1.80
C HIS A 105 -8.18 -8.78 1.80
N ALA A 106 -8.93 -9.88 1.92
CA ALA A 106 -8.37 -11.24 1.82
C ALA A 106 -7.71 -11.49 0.44
N VAL A 107 -8.35 -11.02 -0.65
CA VAL A 107 -7.77 -11.06 -2.01
C VAL A 107 -6.45 -10.29 -2.08
N LEU A 108 -6.41 -9.08 -1.54
CA LEU A 108 -5.24 -8.23 -1.51
C LEU A 108 -4.08 -8.91 -0.76
N THR A 109 -4.35 -9.45 0.42
CA THR A 109 -3.35 -10.16 1.24
C THR A 109 -2.80 -11.38 0.52
N ALA A 110 -3.67 -12.18 -0.11
CA ALA A 110 -3.27 -13.36 -0.88
C ALA A 110 -2.38 -13.01 -2.09
N LEU A 111 -2.67 -11.91 -2.79
CA LEU A 111 -1.82 -11.41 -3.88
C LEU A 111 -0.50 -10.84 -3.36
N GLY A 112 -0.54 -10.08 -2.26
CA GLY A 112 0.66 -9.52 -1.62
C GLY A 112 1.65 -10.59 -1.18
N ALA A 113 1.16 -11.75 -0.71
CA ALA A 113 1.98 -12.90 -0.34
C ALA A 113 2.74 -13.52 -1.53
N GLN A 114 2.28 -13.32 -2.76
CA GLN A 114 2.94 -13.85 -3.98
C GLN A 114 4.08 -12.95 -4.47
N LEU A 115 4.21 -11.72 -3.95
CA LEU A 115 5.29 -10.81 -4.30
C LEU A 115 6.65 -11.42 -3.88
N ARG A 116 7.62 -11.35 -4.77
CA ARG A 116 8.99 -11.82 -4.52
C ARG A 116 9.95 -10.64 -4.47
N PRO A 117 11.02 -10.73 -3.66
CA PRO A 117 12.07 -9.71 -3.67
C PRO A 117 12.69 -9.61 -5.07
N SER A 118 12.87 -8.38 -5.55
CA SER A 118 13.41 -8.12 -6.91
C SER A 118 14.93 -8.14 -6.97
N LEU A 119 15.63 -8.39 -5.87
CA LEU A 119 17.05 -8.20 -5.72
C LEU A 119 17.73 -9.43 -5.12
N SER A 120 19.01 -9.65 -5.48
CA SER A 120 19.89 -10.69 -4.95
C SER A 120 21.18 -10.06 -4.39
N GLY A 121 21.57 -10.44 -3.18
CA GLY A 121 22.77 -9.98 -2.51
C GLY A 121 22.67 -10.09 -0.98
N ALA A 122 23.81 -10.11 -0.28
CA ALA A 122 23.82 -10.28 1.18
C ALA A 122 23.12 -9.11 1.92
N GLU A 123 23.30 -7.87 1.45
CA GLU A 123 22.62 -6.68 1.99
C GLU A 123 21.10 -6.80 1.90
N GLN A 124 20.62 -7.33 0.81
CA GLN A 124 19.19 -7.50 0.56
C GLN A 124 18.60 -8.67 1.34
N ALA A 125 19.39 -9.72 1.59
CA ALA A 125 18.97 -10.80 2.46
C ALA A 125 18.69 -10.29 3.88
N ALA A 126 19.53 -9.39 4.40
CA ALA A 126 19.34 -8.76 5.72
C ALA A 126 18.09 -7.88 5.79
N LEU A 127 17.64 -7.31 4.67
CA LEU A 127 16.49 -6.41 4.56
C LEU A 127 15.26 -7.05 3.85
N ALA A 128 15.30 -8.34 3.52
CA ALA A 128 14.28 -9.00 2.68
C ALA A 128 12.85 -8.90 3.23
N SER A 129 12.68 -8.88 4.55
CA SER A 129 11.40 -8.74 5.24
C SER A 129 11.05 -7.28 5.59
N LEU A 130 11.86 -6.29 5.19
CA LEU A 130 11.64 -4.90 5.55
C LEU A 130 10.31 -4.39 5.00
N THR A 131 9.48 -3.91 5.90
CA THR A 131 8.14 -3.39 5.63
C THR A 131 8.05 -1.94 6.12
N ALA A 132 7.81 -1.01 5.20
CA ALA A 132 7.53 0.37 5.55
C ALA A 132 6.06 0.52 5.95
N VAL A 133 5.79 1.14 7.09
CA VAL A 133 4.42 1.46 7.54
C VAL A 133 4.24 2.96 7.55
N ASP A 134 3.21 3.42 6.84
CA ASP A 134 2.90 4.85 6.73
C ASP A 134 1.42 5.06 6.38
N GLY A 135 0.94 6.30 6.56
CA GLY A 135 -0.43 6.69 6.27
C GLY A 135 -0.51 7.81 5.23
N SER A 136 -1.53 7.78 4.39
CA SER A 136 -1.76 8.83 3.39
C SER A 136 -3.23 9.22 3.30
N LEU A 137 -3.47 10.54 3.28
CA LEU A 137 -4.81 11.10 3.17
C LEU A 137 -5.36 10.94 1.75
N LEU A 138 -6.65 10.61 1.68
CA LEU A 138 -7.45 10.62 0.47
C LEU A 138 -8.50 11.73 0.60
N PRO A 139 -8.69 12.58 -0.43
CA PRO A 139 -9.68 13.64 -0.39
C PRO A 139 -11.07 13.06 -0.12
N ALA A 140 -11.78 13.60 0.86
CA ALA A 140 -13.15 13.20 1.15
C ALA A 140 -14.14 13.86 0.20
N LEU A 141 -15.23 13.14 -0.08
CA LEU A 141 -16.40 13.70 -0.72
C LEU A 141 -17.25 14.47 0.32
N PRO A 142 -18.03 15.49 -0.08
CA PRO A 142 -18.73 16.36 0.86
C PRO A 142 -19.62 15.66 1.90
N ARG A 143 -20.20 14.51 1.55
CA ARG A 143 -21.11 13.75 2.42
C ARG A 143 -20.42 12.63 3.22
N MET A 144 -19.09 12.57 3.22
CA MET A 144 -18.35 11.58 4.01
C MET A 144 -18.26 12.01 5.48
N VAL A 145 -19.36 11.97 6.19
CA VAL A 145 -19.48 12.43 7.58
C VAL A 145 -18.56 11.68 8.53
N TRP A 146 -18.28 10.41 8.24
CA TRP A 146 -17.37 9.56 9.00
C TRP A 146 -15.89 9.93 8.87
N ALA A 147 -15.51 10.63 7.80
CA ALA A 147 -14.13 10.93 7.45
C ALA A 147 -13.64 12.24 8.09
N VAL A 148 -13.79 12.38 9.39
CA VAL A 148 -13.31 13.55 10.15
C VAL A 148 -11.78 13.63 10.06
N TRP A 149 -11.23 14.82 9.81
CA TRP A 149 -9.79 15.06 9.75
C TRP A 149 -9.36 16.16 10.75
N GLN A 150 -9.49 17.41 10.42
CA GLN A 150 -9.14 18.54 11.32
C GLN A 150 -10.35 19.04 12.10
N ASP A 151 -11.47 19.17 11.42
CA ASP A 151 -12.74 19.62 11.94
C ASP A 151 -13.90 19.11 11.06
N ASP A 152 -15.12 19.54 11.34
CA ASP A 152 -16.33 19.12 10.59
C ASP A 152 -16.36 19.61 9.13
N GLN A 153 -15.54 20.57 8.76
CA GLN A 153 -15.42 21.09 7.39
C GLN A 153 -14.26 20.46 6.61
N HIS A 154 -13.18 20.08 7.32
CA HIS A 154 -12.00 19.48 6.73
C HIS A 154 -12.02 17.96 6.92
N ARG A 155 -12.48 17.27 5.90
CA ARG A 155 -12.65 15.80 5.90
C ARG A 155 -11.68 15.13 4.97
N ALA A 156 -11.17 13.99 5.40
CA ALA A 156 -10.35 13.10 4.59
C ALA A 156 -10.49 11.67 5.10
N ALA A 157 -10.46 10.69 4.21
CA ALA A 157 -10.15 9.32 4.59
C ALA A 157 -8.64 9.15 4.67
N LYS A 158 -8.15 8.22 5.47
CA LYS A 158 -6.73 7.91 5.57
C LYS A 158 -6.49 6.45 5.27
N MET A 159 -5.58 6.20 4.35
CA MET A 159 -5.12 4.86 4.00
C MET A 159 -3.80 4.62 4.71
N HIS A 160 -3.74 3.60 5.57
CA HIS A 160 -2.52 3.14 6.23
C HIS A 160 -2.07 1.85 5.54
N VAL A 161 -0.82 1.77 5.17
CA VAL A 161 -0.27 0.66 4.38
C VAL A 161 0.97 0.10 5.04
N ALA A 162 1.01 -1.23 5.16
CA ALA A 162 2.22 -1.99 5.35
C ALA A 162 2.77 -2.37 3.96
N PHE A 163 3.89 -1.80 3.57
CA PHE A 163 4.48 -1.92 2.25
C PHE A 163 5.77 -2.72 2.29
N ALA A 164 5.79 -3.90 1.69
CA ALA A 164 6.99 -4.72 1.56
C ALA A 164 7.96 -4.06 0.57
N VAL A 165 9.01 -3.42 1.10
CA VAL A 165 9.87 -2.49 0.36
C VAL A 165 10.59 -3.18 -0.80
N LEU A 166 11.23 -4.32 -0.55
CA LEU A 166 12.00 -5.06 -1.56
C LEU A 166 11.12 -5.95 -2.46
N ARG A 167 9.83 -6.08 -2.13
CA ARG A 167 8.83 -6.78 -2.95
C ARG A 167 7.96 -5.82 -3.76
N HIS A 168 8.12 -4.49 -3.55
CA HIS A 168 7.44 -3.42 -4.26
C HIS A 168 5.91 -3.47 -4.22
N GLY A 169 5.33 -3.87 -3.10
CA GLY A 169 3.87 -3.92 -3.00
C GLY A 169 3.31 -3.89 -1.58
N PRO A 170 2.03 -3.52 -1.45
CA PRO A 170 1.34 -3.57 -0.17
C PRO A 170 1.12 -5.01 0.26
N VAL A 171 1.33 -5.29 1.55
CA VAL A 171 1.08 -6.60 2.17
C VAL A 171 -0.11 -6.54 3.11
N ASP A 172 -0.41 -5.36 3.65
CA ASP A 172 -1.61 -5.10 4.44
C ASP A 172 -2.04 -3.64 4.33
N VAL A 173 -3.32 -3.36 4.58
CA VAL A 173 -3.90 -2.02 4.46
C VAL A 173 -5.10 -1.85 5.36
N THR A 174 -5.23 -0.66 5.96
CA THR A 174 -6.44 -0.22 6.64
C THR A 174 -6.90 1.14 6.12
N VAL A 175 -8.20 1.40 6.20
CA VAL A 175 -8.80 2.69 5.81
C VAL A 175 -9.61 3.23 6.97
N THR A 176 -9.27 4.43 7.42
CA THR A 176 -9.86 5.10 8.59
C THR A 176 -10.31 6.51 8.27
N ALA A 177 -10.86 7.21 9.25
CA ALA A 177 -11.00 8.66 9.22
C ALA A 177 -9.60 9.34 9.22
N GLY A 178 -9.51 10.55 8.69
CA GLY A 178 -8.24 11.26 8.55
C GLY A 178 -7.53 11.60 9.85
N ASN A 179 -8.28 11.76 10.94
CA ASN A 179 -7.77 12.04 12.29
C ASN A 179 -7.37 10.78 13.09
N ALA A 180 -7.53 9.58 12.51
CA ALA A 180 -7.13 8.35 13.19
C ALA A 180 -5.63 8.34 13.53
N SER A 181 -5.31 7.78 14.69
CA SER A 181 -3.94 7.72 15.21
C SER A 181 -3.06 6.80 14.35
N GLU A 182 -1.99 7.35 13.78
CA GLU A 182 -0.99 6.55 13.04
C GLU A 182 -0.35 5.48 13.92
N ARG A 183 -0.15 5.77 15.20
CA ARG A 183 0.42 4.83 16.17
C ARG A 183 -0.51 3.64 16.43
N ALA A 184 -1.82 3.89 16.57
CA ALA A 184 -2.80 2.84 16.77
C ALA A 184 -2.89 1.93 15.54
N GLU A 185 -2.86 2.52 14.34
CA GLU A 185 -2.88 1.75 13.09
C GLU A 185 -1.56 1.00 12.85
N LEU A 186 -0.41 1.58 13.23
CA LEU A 186 0.87 0.86 13.20
C LEU A 186 0.81 -0.40 14.07
N ARG A 187 0.34 -0.26 15.34
CA ARG A 187 0.16 -1.42 16.25
C ARG A 187 -0.73 -2.50 15.67
N ARG A 188 -1.72 -2.12 14.88
CA ARG A 188 -2.63 -3.05 14.22
C ARG A 188 -2.01 -3.75 13.02
N LEU A 189 -1.16 -3.06 12.26
CA LEU A 189 -0.53 -3.57 11.04
C LEU A 189 0.71 -4.43 11.30
N VAL A 190 1.35 -4.30 12.47
CA VAL A 190 2.52 -5.09 12.81
C VAL A 190 2.15 -6.52 13.17
N GLN A 191 2.99 -7.46 12.77
CA GLN A 191 2.84 -8.88 13.05
C GLN A 191 4.11 -9.40 13.72
N PRO A 192 4.02 -10.35 14.68
CA PRO A 192 5.19 -10.95 15.32
C PRO A 192 6.22 -11.45 14.30
N GLY A 193 7.49 -11.22 14.59
CA GLY A 193 8.61 -11.60 13.71
C GLY A 193 8.83 -10.69 12.51
N GLY A 194 8.03 -9.63 12.33
CA GLY A 194 8.17 -8.68 11.25
C GLY A 194 9.36 -7.72 11.43
N PHE A 195 9.79 -7.09 10.34
CA PHE A 195 10.81 -6.04 10.35
C PHE A 195 10.22 -4.76 9.77
N TYR A 196 10.08 -3.72 10.59
CA TYR A 196 9.34 -2.51 10.26
C TYR A 196 10.20 -1.27 10.24
N VAL A 197 9.96 -0.39 9.26
CA VAL A 197 10.50 0.97 9.22
C VAL A 197 9.36 1.99 9.16
N PHE A 198 9.44 3.03 10.01
CA PHE A 198 8.40 4.06 10.11
C PHE A 198 8.96 5.44 10.43
N ASP A 199 8.18 6.48 10.13
CA ASP A 199 8.56 7.87 10.35
C ASP A 199 8.18 8.34 11.76
N ARG A 200 8.65 9.52 12.11
CA ARG A 200 8.46 10.18 13.41
C ARG A 200 6.99 10.39 13.83
N GLY A 201 6.08 10.46 12.87
CA GLY A 201 4.64 10.58 13.12
C GLY A 201 4.06 9.40 13.88
N SER A 202 4.57 8.22 13.56
CA SER A 202 4.17 6.96 14.20
C SER A 202 4.99 6.63 15.45
N THR A 203 6.04 7.41 15.76
CA THR A 203 6.98 7.09 16.84
C THR A 203 6.43 7.48 18.21
N ASP A 204 6.51 6.51 19.11
CA ASP A 204 6.24 6.58 20.54
C ASP A 204 7.33 5.78 21.25
N TYR A 205 7.80 6.23 22.43
CA TYR A 205 8.88 5.52 23.12
C TYR A 205 8.41 4.16 23.64
N ASP A 206 7.16 4.06 24.09
CA ASP A 206 6.55 2.81 24.53
C ASP A 206 6.39 1.83 23.36
N LEU A 207 6.14 2.35 22.15
CA LEU A 207 6.02 1.53 20.93
C LEU A 207 7.30 0.72 20.62
N PHE A 208 8.48 1.29 20.86
CA PHE A 208 9.73 0.55 20.65
C PHE A 208 9.80 -0.70 21.54
N GLN A 209 9.39 -0.55 22.82
CA GLN A 209 9.34 -1.68 23.74
C GLN A 209 8.26 -2.69 23.35
N GLU A 210 7.07 -2.23 23.01
CA GLU A 210 5.98 -3.09 22.53
C GLU A 210 6.39 -3.92 21.30
N LEU A 211 7.08 -3.30 20.35
CA LEU A 211 7.59 -4.00 19.14
C LEU A 211 8.68 -5.02 19.50
N HIS A 212 9.51 -4.72 20.47
CA HIS A 212 10.52 -5.66 20.95
C HIS A 212 9.85 -6.87 21.62
N ASP A 213 8.84 -6.65 22.46
CA ASP A 213 8.10 -7.69 23.17
C ASP A 213 7.28 -8.58 22.23
N LEU A 214 6.88 -8.03 21.05
CA LEU A 214 6.24 -8.77 19.95
C LEU A 214 7.23 -9.52 19.04
N PRO A 215 8.43 -9.85 19.45
CA PRO A 215 9.65 -10.15 18.73
C PRO A 215 9.75 -9.53 17.30
N CYS A 216 9.37 -8.27 17.15
CA CYS A 216 9.54 -7.52 15.92
C CYS A 216 10.88 -6.81 15.87
N SER A 217 11.47 -6.72 14.67
CA SER A 217 12.56 -5.78 14.37
C SER A 217 11.99 -4.43 13.94
N CYS A 218 12.60 -3.33 14.40
CA CYS A 218 12.12 -2.00 14.02
C CYS A 218 13.24 -0.99 13.79
N ILE A 219 12.99 -0.04 12.89
CA ILE A 219 13.78 1.16 12.66
C ILE A 219 12.80 2.33 12.64
N GLY A 220 12.79 3.16 13.66
CA GLY A 220 11.91 4.31 13.78
C GLY A 220 12.67 5.63 13.82
N ARG A 221 12.25 6.65 13.05
CA ARG A 221 12.77 8.00 13.19
C ARG A 221 12.22 8.62 14.47
N VAL A 222 13.09 9.17 15.28
CA VAL A 222 12.70 9.92 16.50
C VAL A 222 12.66 11.43 16.25
N LYS A 223 12.02 12.16 17.15
CA LYS A 223 11.93 13.62 17.08
C LYS A 223 13.27 14.26 17.40
N ALA A 224 13.54 15.47 16.90
CA ALA A 224 14.78 16.20 17.17
C ALA A 224 15.00 16.50 18.66
N ASN A 225 13.91 16.65 19.43
CA ASN A 225 13.94 16.89 20.87
C ASN A 225 13.94 15.58 21.70
N THR A 226 14.20 14.43 21.09
CA THR A 226 14.33 13.16 21.81
C THR A 226 15.57 13.21 22.68
N ALA A 227 15.40 12.97 23.99
CA ALA A 227 16.50 12.78 24.92
C ALA A 227 16.90 11.30 24.95
N TYR A 228 18.19 11.04 24.93
CA TYR A 228 18.72 9.67 25.09
C TYR A 228 20.04 9.68 25.84
N GLU A 229 20.28 8.62 26.61
CA GLU A 229 21.54 8.39 27.31
C GLU A 229 22.26 7.23 26.62
N VAL A 230 23.51 7.49 26.23
CA VAL A 230 24.34 6.48 25.58
C VAL A 230 24.97 5.60 26.65
N GLN A 231 24.92 4.30 26.43
CA GLN A 231 25.62 3.30 27.20
C GLN A 231 27.00 3.03 26.61
N GLU A 232 27.08 2.92 25.27
CA GLU A 232 28.29 2.54 24.55
C GLU A 232 28.29 3.16 23.15
N GLU A 233 29.39 3.79 22.76
CA GLU A 233 29.62 4.25 21.37
C GLU A 233 30.17 3.08 20.55
N ARG A 234 29.66 2.94 19.33
CA ARG A 234 30.07 1.90 18.39
C ARG A 234 31.00 2.49 17.31
N PRO A 235 31.99 1.74 16.83
CA PRO A 235 32.88 2.21 15.77
C PRO A 235 32.08 2.38 14.47
N ILE A 236 32.34 3.48 13.76
CA ILE A 236 31.76 3.75 12.44
C ILE A 236 32.71 3.21 11.38
N THR A 237 32.24 2.22 10.61
CA THR A 237 32.97 1.63 9.51
C THR A 237 33.08 2.60 8.31
N ALA A 238 34.03 2.35 7.37
CA ALA A 238 34.12 3.12 6.14
C ALA A 238 32.83 3.05 5.30
N ALA A 239 32.16 1.89 5.27
CA ALA A 239 30.87 1.72 4.60
C ALA A 239 29.78 2.58 5.26
N ALA A 240 29.71 2.60 6.59
CA ALA A 240 28.77 3.42 7.34
C ALA A 240 29.02 4.92 7.11
N GLN A 241 30.30 5.37 7.09
CA GLN A 241 30.63 6.76 6.75
C GLN A 241 30.18 7.12 5.33
N ALA A 242 30.44 6.24 4.36
CA ALA A 242 30.00 6.44 2.97
C ALA A 242 28.45 6.48 2.86
N ALA A 243 27.73 5.76 3.73
CA ALA A 243 26.28 5.81 3.84
C ALA A 243 25.75 7.06 4.56
N GLY A 244 26.62 7.94 5.07
CA GLY A 244 26.26 9.18 5.77
C GLY A 244 26.08 9.01 7.29
N VAL A 245 26.44 7.87 7.86
CA VAL A 245 26.35 7.66 9.31
C VAL A 245 27.38 8.55 10.02
N GLN A 246 26.89 9.35 10.98
CA GLN A 246 27.69 10.27 11.79
C GLN A 246 27.86 9.77 13.22
N ARG A 247 26.93 8.99 13.71
CA ARG A 247 26.98 8.39 15.04
C ARG A 247 26.27 7.04 15.06
N ASP A 248 26.78 6.16 15.86
CA ASP A 248 26.25 4.83 16.14
C ASP A 248 26.50 4.50 17.61
N ALA A 249 25.46 4.29 18.41
CA ALA A 249 25.59 4.07 19.82
C ALA A 249 24.48 3.21 20.40
N VAL A 250 24.80 2.41 21.40
CA VAL A 250 23.81 1.66 22.22
C VAL A 250 23.25 2.60 23.29
N LEU A 251 21.95 2.53 23.51
CA LEU A 251 21.21 3.38 24.42
C LEU A 251 20.91 2.67 25.74
N ARG A 252 21.04 3.43 26.84
CA ARG A 252 20.60 3.05 28.16
C ARG A 252 19.22 3.59 28.49
N ARG A 253 18.93 4.81 28.06
CA ARG A 253 17.65 5.50 28.25
C ARG A 253 17.18 6.21 26.99
N LEU A 254 15.86 6.30 26.83
CA LEU A 254 15.22 6.97 25.73
C LEU A 254 13.94 7.68 26.24
N GLY A 255 13.63 8.88 25.72
CA GLY A 255 12.42 9.57 26.09
C GLY A 255 12.43 11.04 25.71
N THR A 256 11.79 11.85 26.55
CA THR A 256 11.82 13.29 26.50
C THR A 256 12.53 13.82 27.76
N ALA A 257 12.85 15.12 27.77
CA ALA A 257 13.45 15.73 28.97
C ALA A 257 12.60 15.55 30.25
N HIS A 258 11.28 15.41 30.10
CA HIS A 258 10.34 15.27 31.21
C HIS A 258 9.91 13.81 31.47
N HIS A 259 10.14 12.93 30.53
CA HIS A 259 9.77 11.51 30.63
C HIS A 259 10.88 10.65 30.05
N PHE A 260 11.87 10.35 30.86
CA PHE A 260 13.11 9.72 30.47
C PHE A 260 13.22 8.34 31.08
N GLN A 261 12.92 7.32 30.29
CA GLN A 261 12.79 5.93 30.76
C GLN A 261 14.09 5.15 30.61
N LEU A 262 14.37 4.29 31.58
CA LEU A 262 15.36 3.22 31.46
C LEU A 262 14.82 2.18 30.46
N LEU A 263 15.63 1.81 29.49
CA LEU A 263 15.27 0.78 28.52
C LEU A 263 15.51 -0.61 29.15
N PRO A 264 14.48 -1.46 29.26
CA PRO A 264 14.65 -2.82 29.80
C PRO A 264 15.52 -3.69 28.89
N GLN A 265 15.55 -3.35 27.60
CA GLN A 265 16.35 -4.02 26.58
C GLN A 265 17.22 -2.98 25.85
N PRO A 266 18.41 -3.38 25.32
CA PRO A 266 19.27 -2.46 24.61
C PRO A 266 18.63 -2.06 23.26
N PHE A 267 18.53 -0.75 23.03
CA PHE A 267 18.26 -0.17 21.74
C PHE A 267 19.51 0.55 21.23
N ARG A 268 19.50 0.89 19.96
CA ARG A 268 20.62 1.53 19.28
C ARG A 268 20.12 2.80 18.60
N VAL A 269 20.90 3.88 18.66
CA VAL A 269 20.68 5.10 17.89
C VAL A 269 21.69 5.16 16.76
N VAL A 270 21.21 5.49 15.56
CA VAL A 270 22.04 5.77 14.39
C VAL A 270 21.67 7.15 13.86
N CYS A 271 22.66 8.06 13.77
CA CYS A 271 22.48 9.39 13.21
C CYS A 271 22.99 9.41 11.77
N VAL A 272 22.16 9.79 10.82
CA VAL A 272 22.47 9.72 9.38
C VAL A 272 22.30 11.11 8.76
N ALA A 273 23.34 11.64 8.12
CA ALA A 273 23.26 12.84 7.31
C ALA A 273 22.45 12.58 6.05
N THR A 274 21.46 13.43 5.74
CA THR A 274 20.65 13.30 4.53
C THR A 274 21.27 13.89 3.27
N GLY A 275 22.37 14.60 3.41
CA GLY A 275 22.96 15.38 2.32
C GLY A 275 22.20 16.66 1.97
N LYS A 276 21.13 16.97 2.73
CA LYS A 276 20.35 18.21 2.61
C LYS A 276 20.71 19.17 3.73
N THR A 277 20.40 20.45 3.53
CA THR A 277 20.48 21.48 4.54
C THR A 277 19.07 21.97 4.90
N ASP A 278 18.88 22.36 6.14
CA ASP A 278 17.65 23.04 6.58
C ASP A 278 17.57 24.48 6.06
N SER A 279 16.49 25.18 6.39
CA SER A 279 16.28 26.60 6.02
C SER A 279 17.38 27.56 6.53
N ASN A 280 18.18 27.11 7.51
CA ASN A 280 19.25 27.88 8.14
C ASN A 280 20.64 27.49 7.61
N GLY A 281 20.72 26.59 6.61
CA GLY A 281 21.96 26.09 6.06
C GLY A 281 22.66 25.01 6.92
N THR A 282 21.99 24.51 7.99
CA THR A 282 22.53 23.45 8.84
C THR A 282 22.31 22.09 8.17
N PRO A 283 23.30 21.20 8.11
CA PRO A 283 23.11 19.85 7.58
C PRO A 283 21.99 19.10 8.30
N GLU A 284 21.03 18.60 7.54
CA GLU A 284 19.94 17.81 8.10
C GLU A 284 20.45 16.42 8.52
N VAL A 285 20.23 16.07 9.78
CA VAL A 285 20.55 14.78 10.35
C VAL A 285 19.28 14.07 10.76
N VAL A 286 19.10 12.86 10.29
CA VAL A 286 18.01 11.98 10.71
C VAL A 286 18.53 11.11 11.85
N VAL A 287 17.78 11.08 12.96
CA VAL A 287 18.06 10.23 14.11
C VAL A 287 17.08 9.07 14.09
N VAL A 288 17.57 7.85 13.96
CA VAL A 288 16.76 6.63 14.00
C VAL A 288 17.14 5.79 15.20
N VAL A 289 16.13 5.12 15.77
CA VAL A 289 16.29 4.16 16.87
C VAL A 289 15.87 2.78 16.37
N THR A 290 16.63 1.75 16.76
CA THR A 290 16.40 0.37 16.34
C THR A 290 16.73 -0.61 17.46
N ASN A 291 16.07 -1.76 17.48
CA ASN A 291 16.42 -2.92 18.32
C ASN A 291 17.34 -3.92 17.57
N ARG A 292 17.72 -3.63 16.32
CA ARG A 292 18.65 -4.44 15.53
C ARG A 292 20.10 -4.06 15.87
N LEU A 293 20.64 -4.68 16.92
CA LEU A 293 22.03 -4.49 17.33
C LEU A 293 23.03 -5.22 16.40
N ASP A 294 22.56 -6.26 15.73
CA ASP A 294 23.30 -7.13 14.81
C ASP A 294 23.52 -6.54 13.42
N LEU A 295 22.64 -5.60 13.01
CA LEU A 295 22.66 -5.04 11.66
C LEU A 295 23.75 -3.96 11.53
N ASP A 296 24.51 -3.96 10.44
CA ASP A 296 25.51 -2.92 10.18
C ASP A 296 24.87 -1.53 10.05
N ALA A 297 25.59 -0.47 10.46
CA ALA A 297 25.05 0.89 10.52
C ALA A 297 24.68 1.45 9.14
N ASP A 298 25.40 1.09 8.08
CA ASP A 298 25.06 1.41 6.69
C ASP A 298 23.77 0.74 6.25
N LEU A 299 23.50 -0.51 6.69
CA LEU A 299 22.24 -1.19 6.42
C LEU A 299 21.07 -0.57 7.18
N VAL A 300 21.28 -0.07 8.41
CA VAL A 300 20.25 0.71 9.14
C VAL A 300 19.92 1.99 8.37
N ALA A 301 20.94 2.72 7.90
CA ALA A 301 20.79 3.92 7.09
C ALA A 301 20.06 3.63 5.76
N LEU A 302 20.43 2.52 5.10
CA LEU A 302 19.80 2.05 3.87
C LEU A 302 18.32 1.68 4.09
N ALA A 303 18.02 0.91 5.14
CA ALA A 303 16.67 0.53 5.50
C ALA A 303 15.78 1.76 5.74
N TYR A 304 16.30 2.78 6.45
CA TYR A 304 15.55 4.01 6.65
C TYR A 304 15.33 4.79 5.33
N ARG A 305 16.31 4.84 4.43
CA ARG A 305 16.12 5.42 3.09
C ARG A 305 15.04 4.70 2.29
N TYR A 306 14.95 3.39 2.42
CA TYR A 306 13.91 2.58 1.76
C TYR A 306 12.49 2.90 2.25
N ARG A 307 12.31 3.48 3.42
CA ARG A 307 11.00 3.98 3.89
C ARG A 307 10.34 4.89 2.85
N TRP A 308 11.13 5.69 2.11
CA TRP A 308 10.59 6.56 1.07
C TRP A 308 9.82 5.83 -0.05
N ALA A 309 10.02 4.53 -0.20
CA ALA A 309 9.31 3.74 -1.20
C ALA A 309 7.80 3.74 -0.99
N VAL A 310 7.31 3.79 0.27
CA VAL A 310 5.87 3.87 0.55
C VAL A 310 5.26 5.20 0.12
N GLU A 311 6.01 6.30 0.21
CA GLU A 311 5.53 7.61 -0.26
C GLU A 311 5.42 7.65 -1.79
N LEU A 312 6.39 7.05 -2.50
CA LEU A 312 6.32 6.87 -3.96
C LEU A 312 5.14 5.98 -4.34
N PHE A 313 4.88 4.93 -3.56
CA PHE A 313 3.72 4.07 -3.73
C PHE A 313 2.41 4.84 -3.53
N PHE A 314 2.27 5.67 -2.50
CA PHE A 314 1.09 6.53 -2.32
C PHE A 314 0.88 7.48 -3.49
N ARG A 315 1.96 8.06 -4.02
CA ARG A 315 1.90 8.91 -5.22
C ARG A 315 1.39 8.12 -6.42
N TRP A 316 1.90 6.90 -6.62
CA TRP A 316 1.44 5.98 -7.65
C TRP A 316 -0.07 5.68 -7.53
N VAL A 317 -0.52 5.23 -6.38
CA VAL A 317 -1.93 4.85 -6.16
C VAL A 317 -2.87 6.04 -6.32
N LYS A 318 -2.52 7.19 -5.73
CA LYS A 318 -3.40 8.37 -5.75
C LYS A 318 -3.45 9.07 -7.10
N TRP A 319 -2.30 9.23 -7.75
CA TRP A 319 -2.19 10.12 -8.91
C TRP A 319 -2.10 9.39 -10.25
N VAL A 320 -1.47 8.22 -10.30
CA VAL A 320 -1.36 7.45 -11.55
C VAL A 320 -2.56 6.53 -11.70
N LEU A 321 -2.87 5.70 -10.70
CA LEU A 321 -4.09 4.88 -10.71
C LEU A 321 -5.37 5.69 -10.51
N GLY A 322 -5.30 6.91 -9.98
CA GLY A 322 -6.47 7.76 -9.81
C GLY A 322 -7.34 7.42 -8.59
N CYS A 323 -6.84 6.65 -7.61
CA CYS A 323 -7.58 6.25 -6.41
C CYS A 323 -8.12 7.44 -5.58
N ARG A 324 -7.60 8.65 -5.79
CA ARG A 324 -8.12 9.89 -5.19
C ARG A 324 -9.54 10.26 -5.63
N HIS A 325 -10.02 9.73 -6.76
CA HIS A 325 -11.37 9.94 -7.28
C HIS A 325 -12.31 8.90 -6.68
N LEU A 326 -12.70 9.12 -5.42
CA LEU A 326 -13.57 8.19 -4.71
C LEU A 326 -14.94 8.08 -5.36
N LEU A 327 -15.43 6.87 -5.58
CA LEU A 327 -16.71 6.58 -6.21
C LEU A 327 -17.84 6.32 -5.19
N SER A 328 -17.50 6.26 -3.89
CA SER A 328 -18.44 6.06 -2.80
C SER A 328 -18.21 7.04 -1.66
N GLN A 329 -19.25 7.29 -0.88
CA GLN A 329 -19.21 8.15 0.30
C GLN A 329 -19.25 7.35 1.61
N THR A 330 -19.60 6.05 1.55
CA THR A 330 -19.63 5.17 2.72
C THR A 330 -18.24 4.66 3.08
N ALA A 331 -17.98 4.44 4.36
CA ALA A 331 -16.69 3.91 4.81
C ALA A 331 -16.36 2.55 4.15
N ASN A 332 -17.38 1.68 4.04
CA ASN A 332 -17.24 0.39 3.38
C ASN A 332 -16.92 0.53 1.89
N GLY A 333 -17.63 1.40 1.18
CA GLY A 333 -17.41 1.64 -0.25
C GLY A 333 -16.04 2.27 -0.55
N VAL A 334 -15.53 3.13 0.35
CA VAL A 334 -14.15 3.67 0.24
C VAL A 334 -13.12 2.55 0.47
N ARG A 335 -13.35 1.65 1.43
CA ARG A 335 -12.51 0.47 1.62
C ARG A 335 -12.47 -0.40 0.36
N ILE A 336 -13.63 -0.74 -0.20
CA ILE A 336 -13.74 -1.49 -1.46
C ILE A 336 -12.94 -0.80 -2.56
N HIS A 337 -13.11 0.50 -2.75
CA HIS A 337 -12.43 1.28 -3.78
C HIS A 337 -10.90 1.25 -3.61
N VAL A 338 -10.43 1.47 -2.40
CA VAL A 338 -8.98 1.41 -2.07
C VAL A 338 -8.43 0.00 -2.30
N TYR A 339 -9.12 -1.03 -1.82
CA TYR A 339 -8.64 -2.41 -1.98
C TYR A 339 -8.56 -2.82 -3.45
N VAL A 340 -9.54 -2.45 -4.27
CA VAL A 340 -9.48 -2.71 -5.72
C VAL A 340 -8.33 -1.94 -6.39
N ALA A 341 -8.06 -0.68 -6.00
CA ALA A 341 -6.91 0.07 -6.50
C ALA A 341 -5.58 -0.61 -6.15
N LEU A 342 -5.46 -1.11 -4.92
CA LEU A 342 -4.26 -1.83 -4.47
C LEU A 342 -4.13 -3.20 -5.15
N ILE A 343 -5.23 -3.90 -5.39
CA ILE A 343 -5.25 -5.13 -6.21
C ILE A 343 -4.77 -4.83 -7.63
N ALA A 344 -5.25 -3.75 -8.26
CA ALA A 344 -4.78 -3.32 -9.58
C ALA A 344 -3.25 -3.09 -9.58
N SER A 345 -2.74 -2.41 -8.55
CA SER A 345 -1.29 -2.19 -8.39
C SER A 345 -0.51 -3.49 -8.23
N LEU A 346 -1.01 -4.42 -7.39
CA LEU A 346 -0.39 -5.73 -7.15
C LEU A 346 -0.33 -6.57 -8.43
N LEU A 347 -1.39 -6.61 -9.21
CA LEU A 347 -1.43 -7.33 -10.48
C LEU A 347 -0.36 -6.81 -11.45
N ILE A 348 -0.19 -5.49 -11.54
CA ILE A 348 0.86 -4.90 -12.37
C ILE A 348 2.24 -5.28 -11.81
N SER A 349 2.45 -5.15 -10.50
CA SER A 349 3.72 -5.49 -9.86
C SER A 349 4.10 -6.97 -10.05
N LEU A 350 3.14 -7.88 -9.90
CA LEU A 350 3.32 -9.31 -10.12
C LEU A 350 3.69 -9.61 -11.57
N TRP A 351 3.04 -8.94 -12.53
CA TRP A 351 3.32 -9.13 -13.95
C TRP A 351 4.69 -8.59 -14.35
N VAL A 352 5.02 -7.38 -13.88
CA VAL A 352 6.28 -6.70 -14.24
C VAL A 352 7.47 -7.21 -13.42
N GLY A 353 7.22 -7.90 -12.28
CA GLY A 353 8.25 -8.37 -11.35
C GLY A 353 8.99 -7.25 -10.61
N ARG A 354 8.45 -6.02 -10.61
CA ARG A 354 9.04 -4.82 -10.00
C ARG A 354 7.99 -3.75 -9.75
N ALA A 355 8.38 -2.64 -9.09
CA ALA A 355 7.50 -1.50 -8.92
C ALA A 355 6.95 -1.00 -10.27
N PRO A 356 5.62 -0.81 -10.40
CA PRO A 356 5.02 -0.33 -11.62
C PRO A 356 5.43 1.13 -11.89
N THR A 357 5.54 1.49 -13.18
CA THR A 357 5.85 2.85 -13.61
C THR A 357 4.67 3.51 -14.30
N LYS A 358 4.65 4.85 -14.36
CA LYS A 358 3.65 5.58 -15.12
C LYS A 358 3.61 5.11 -16.58
N ARG A 359 4.76 4.84 -17.20
CA ARG A 359 4.82 4.33 -18.57
C ARG A 359 4.18 2.95 -18.72
N THR A 360 4.36 2.07 -17.76
CA THR A 360 3.69 0.77 -17.76
C THR A 360 2.18 0.93 -17.69
N TYR A 361 1.70 1.82 -16.81
CA TYR A 361 0.27 2.14 -16.72
C TYR A 361 -0.29 2.72 -18.03
N GLU A 362 0.42 3.66 -18.66
CA GLU A 362 0.02 4.22 -19.95
C GLU A 362 -0.08 3.16 -21.03
N MET A 363 0.89 2.22 -21.10
CA MET A 363 0.85 1.11 -22.06
C MET A 363 -0.36 0.18 -21.82
N LEU A 364 -0.71 -0.06 -20.56
CA LEU A 364 -1.92 -0.82 -20.21
C LEU A 364 -3.19 -0.08 -20.64
N CYS A 365 -3.26 1.23 -20.42
CA CYS A 365 -4.39 2.04 -20.88
C CYS A 365 -4.48 2.05 -22.41
N PHE A 366 -3.37 2.16 -23.15
CA PHE A 366 -3.34 2.10 -24.60
C PHE A 366 -3.82 0.74 -25.12
N TYR A 367 -3.38 -0.35 -24.51
CA TYR A 367 -3.84 -1.69 -24.86
C TYR A 367 -5.36 -1.85 -24.63
N LEU A 368 -5.85 -1.45 -23.46
CA LEU A 368 -7.29 -1.58 -23.12
C LEU A 368 -8.18 -0.65 -23.94
N SER A 369 -7.66 0.47 -24.43
CA SER A 369 -8.37 1.39 -25.34
C SER A 369 -8.22 1.01 -26.84
N GLY A 370 -7.48 -0.06 -27.14
CA GLY A 370 -7.27 -0.53 -28.51
C GLY A 370 -6.22 0.24 -29.32
N TRP A 371 -5.41 1.10 -28.67
CA TRP A 371 -4.34 1.84 -29.32
C TRP A 371 -3.02 1.07 -29.40
N ALA A 372 -2.79 0.17 -28.47
CA ALA A 372 -1.65 -0.73 -28.52
C ALA A 372 -2.11 -2.17 -28.69
N SER A 373 -1.36 -2.95 -29.45
CA SER A 373 -1.56 -4.39 -29.61
C SER A 373 -1.05 -5.16 -28.39
N GLU A 374 -1.49 -6.40 -28.22
CA GLU A 374 -0.99 -7.30 -27.19
C GLU A 374 0.52 -7.52 -27.33
N THR A 375 1.02 -7.65 -28.55
CA THR A 375 2.44 -7.83 -28.87
C THR A 375 3.27 -6.63 -28.40
N GLU A 376 2.80 -5.41 -28.58
CA GLU A 376 3.49 -4.18 -28.12
C GLU A 376 3.51 -4.11 -26.61
N LEU A 377 2.42 -4.49 -25.95
CA LEU A 377 2.35 -4.54 -24.48
C LEU A 377 3.32 -5.58 -23.92
N ILE A 378 3.33 -6.80 -24.46
CA ILE A 378 4.26 -7.88 -24.06
C ILE A 378 5.71 -7.41 -24.27
N ALA A 379 6.04 -6.86 -25.45
CA ALA A 379 7.38 -6.35 -25.73
C ALA A 379 7.81 -5.21 -24.78
N HIS A 380 6.85 -4.40 -24.27
CA HIS A 380 7.13 -3.41 -23.24
C HIS A 380 7.51 -4.08 -21.91
N ILE A 381 6.76 -5.10 -21.49
CA ILE A 381 7.00 -5.82 -20.22
C ILE A 381 8.33 -6.59 -20.27
N ASP A 382 8.60 -7.30 -21.37
CA ASP A 382 9.85 -8.06 -21.55
C ASP A 382 11.08 -7.17 -21.46
N ARG A 383 11.02 -5.97 -22.03
CA ARG A 383 12.10 -4.97 -21.90
C ARG A 383 12.33 -4.52 -20.46
N LEU A 384 11.30 -4.58 -19.59
CA LEU A 384 11.44 -4.26 -18.17
C LEU A 384 12.10 -5.40 -17.40
N HIS A 385 11.85 -6.66 -17.77
CA HIS A 385 12.50 -7.82 -17.18
C HIS A 385 14.00 -7.87 -17.48
N LEU A 386 14.41 -7.40 -18.67
CA LEU A 386 15.83 -7.35 -19.10
C LEU A 386 16.61 -6.21 -18.45
N LYS A 387 15.96 -5.18 -17.93
CA LYS A 387 16.60 -4.04 -17.28
C LYS A 387 16.72 -4.29 -15.78
N ALA A 388 17.94 -4.18 -15.24
CA ALA A 388 18.11 -4.12 -13.79
C ALA A 388 17.20 -3.02 -13.19
N PRO A 389 16.60 -3.25 -12.01
CA PRO A 389 15.82 -2.22 -11.36
C PRO A 389 16.65 -0.96 -11.16
N PRO A 390 16.09 0.24 -11.39
CA PRO A 390 16.84 1.48 -11.17
C PRO A 390 17.22 1.56 -9.69
N PRO A 391 18.43 2.05 -9.37
CA PRO A 391 18.80 2.33 -7.99
C PRO A 391 17.79 3.30 -7.40
N CYS A 392 17.44 3.14 -6.12
CA CYS A 392 16.60 4.10 -5.42
C CYS A 392 17.25 5.49 -5.55
N LYS A 393 16.64 6.37 -6.33
CA LYS A 393 17.07 7.76 -6.42
C LYS A 393 16.78 8.43 -5.07
N ASN A 394 17.81 9.04 -4.52
CA ASN A 394 17.79 9.92 -3.34
C ASN A 394 16.76 11.05 -3.47
#